data_347758f5ae4b1a4b3c6d7cd5dd5dfce6
#
_entry.id   347758f5ae4b1a4b3c6d7cd5dd5dfce6
#
_cell.length_a   1.000
_cell.length_b   1.000
_cell.length_c   1.000
_cell.angle_alpha   90.00
_cell.angle_beta   90.00
_cell.angle_gamma   90.00
#
_symmetry.space_group_name_H-M   'P 1'
#
loop_
_entity.id
_entity.type
_entity.pdbx_description
1 polymer ?
#
loop_
_entity_poly.entity_id
_entity_poly.type
_entity_poly.pdbx_seq_one_letter_code
_entity_poly.pdbx_strand_id
1 'polypeptide(L)'
;GRSEDKRSVVMATRSTGINFLSLRESAGIQYYDFYNSFTKITSFKQLEKMKGMFGVKKNYNVGYAIDRSASSSDYFSDDSRVKYFNIGFSGYGDATRVETEKKYLDSKYLTSVYFHSFYPAKEKIIRVKVPDWLELDLREYNFADYKITKQKTTEKNMTVYTFKMLNVPGLKSESRGIGIAYTYPHIVFVVKSFSNDGKKENGFADVGDLYNWYKFLYQKTVN
;
A
#
# COMPACT_ATOMS: atom_id res chain seq x y z
N GLY A 1 7.27 -13.22 -1.70
CA GLY A 1 8.43 -13.85 -1.07
C GLY A 1 8.03 -14.79 0.05
N ARG A 2 8.98 -15.57 0.56
CA ARG A 2 8.80 -16.42 1.73
C ARG A 2 9.57 -15.84 2.91
N SER A 3 9.06 -16.01 4.14
CA SER A 3 9.77 -15.67 5.37
C SER A 3 10.60 -16.88 5.86
N GLU A 4 11.48 -16.63 6.83
CA GLU A 4 12.21 -17.70 7.53
C GLU A 4 11.27 -18.71 8.19
N ASP A 5 10.09 -18.26 8.64
CA ASP A 5 9.04 -19.13 9.21
C ASP A 5 8.16 -19.81 8.12
N LYS A 6 8.61 -19.85 6.87
CA LYS A 6 7.91 -20.46 5.73
C LYS A 6 6.55 -19.82 5.38
N ARG A 7 6.21 -18.67 5.98
CA ARG A 7 4.99 -17.91 5.65
C ARG A 7 5.17 -17.15 4.34
N SER A 8 4.11 -17.02 3.56
CA SER A 8 4.12 -16.14 2.39
C SER A 8 4.12 -14.68 2.86
N VAL A 9 5.10 -13.90 2.40
CA VAL A 9 5.20 -12.48 2.70
C VAL A 9 4.96 -11.65 1.46
N VAL A 10 4.37 -10.46 1.65
CA VAL A 10 4.17 -9.49 0.58
C VAL A 10 5.08 -8.29 0.81
N MET A 11 5.79 -7.89 -0.24
CA MET A 11 6.50 -6.62 -0.30
C MET A 11 5.69 -5.64 -1.15
N ALA A 12 5.22 -4.57 -0.53
CA ALA A 12 4.52 -3.50 -1.22
C ALA A 12 5.47 -2.29 -1.33
N THR A 13 5.75 -1.87 -2.56
CA THR A 13 6.50 -0.66 -2.85
C THR A 13 5.54 0.39 -3.38
N ARG A 14 5.54 1.58 -2.79
CA ARG A 14 4.80 2.74 -3.27
C ARG A 14 5.77 3.84 -3.64
N SER A 15 5.64 4.38 -4.86
CA SER A 15 6.33 5.60 -5.27
C SER A 15 5.27 6.66 -5.59
N THR A 16 5.29 7.77 -4.86
CA THR A 16 4.32 8.86 -4.98
C THR A 16 5.07 10.13 -5.38
N GLY A 17 4.86 10.61 -6.60
CA GLY A 17 5.30 11.95 -7.03
C GLY A 17 4.24 12.96 -6.59
N ILE A 18 4.68 14.03 -5.93
CA ILE A 18 3.84 15.11 -5.43
C ILE A 18 4.29 16.40 -6.10
N ASN A 19 3.36 17.10 -6.78
CA ASN A 19 3.61 18.40 -7.38
C ASN A 19 2.69 19.43 -6.73
N PHE A 20 3.27 20.54 -6.30
CA PHE A 20 2.54 21.64 -5.75
C PHE A 20 2.07 22.59 -6.87
N LEU A 21 0.76 22.67 -7.07
CA LEU A 21 0.15 23.42 -8.17
C LEU A 21 -0.75 24.56 -7.66
N SER A 22 -0.60 24.96 -6.40
CA SER A 22 -1.32 26.12 -5.85
C SER A 22 -0.54 27.40 -6.11
N LEU A 23 -1.25 28.49 -6.39
CA LEU A 23 -0.68 29.83 -6.49
C LEU A 23 -0.39 30.47 -5.12
N ARG A 24 -0.60 29.75 -4.03
CA ARG A 24 -0.20 30.18 -2.67
C ARG A 24 1.33 30.19 -2.59
N GLU A 25 1.87 31.14 -1.86
CA GLU A 25 3.31 31.32 -1.71
C GLU A 25 4.01 30.12 -1.06
N SER A 26 3.33 29.44 -0.15
CA SER A 26 3.83 28.24 0.51
C SER A 26 2.70 27.34 0.99
N ALA A 27 2.98 26.05 1.14
CA ALA A 27 2.10 25.08 1.77
C ALA A 27 2.89 23.93 2.37
N GLY A 28 2.25 23.20 3.29
CA GLY A 28 2.80 21.98 3.86
C GLY A 28 1.77 20.85 3.78
N ILE A 29 2.26 19.64 3.58
CA ILE A 29 1.47 18.43 3.68
C ILE A 29 2.15 17.44 4.61
N GLN A 30 1.36 16.60 5.25
CA GLN A 30 1.87 15.45 5.97
C GLN A 30 1.65 14.19 5.11
N TYR A 31 2.75 13.52 4.75
CA TYR A 31 2.71 12.22 4.08
C TYR A 31 3.01 11.13 5.09
N TYR A 32 2.11 10.19 5.28
CA TYR A 32 2.20 9.18 6.33
C TYR A 32 1.84 7.78 5.85
N ASP A 33 2.31 6.77 6.57
CA ASP A 33 1.89 5.38 6.47
C ASP A 33 1.86 4.73 7.86
N PHE A 34 0.90 3.83 8.07
CA PHE A 34 0.72 3.09 9.31
C PHE A 34 1.34 1.70 9.23
N TYR A 35 1.79 1.18 10.35
CA TYR A 35 2.28 -0.18 10.49
C TYR A 35 2.06 -0.69 11.92
N ASN A 36 2.20 -2.00 12.14
CA ASN A 36 1.98 -2.68 13.42
C ASN A 36 2.81 -3.98 13.49
N SER A 37 2.53 -4.87 14.45
CA SER A 37 3.21 -6.17 14.58
C SER A 37 3.07 -7.09 13.36
N PHE A 38 2.04 -6.90 12.52
CA PHE A 38 1.79 -7.69 11.32
C PHE A 38 2.42 -7.10 10.05
N THR A 39 2.86 -5.86 10.13
CA THR A 39 3.44 -5.12 9.00
C THR A 39 4.66 -4.33 9.44
N LYS A 40 5.67 -4.21 8.57
CA LYS A 40 6.88 -3.43 8.84
C LYS A 40 7.15 -2.46 7.70
N ILE A 41 7.45 -1.21 8.00
CA ILE A 41 7.97 -0.26 7.01
C ILE A 41 9.48 -0.48 6.95
N THR A 42 9.96 -1.05 5.85
CA THR A 42 11.39 -1.37 5.63
C THR A 42 12.16 -0.23 4.99
N SER A 43 11.44 0.66 4.26
CA SER A 43 12.01 1.87 3.68
C SER A 43 10.97 2.98 3.66
N PHE A 44 11.40 4.21 3.99
CA PHE A 44 10.55 5.41 3.97
C PHE A 44 11.43 6.61 3.65
N LYS A 45 11.36 7.10 2.40
CA LYS A 45 12.30 8.10 1.86
C LYS A 45 11.56 9.23 1.18
N GLN A 46 11.99 10.46 1.43
CA GLN A 46 11.61 11.63 0.64
C GLN A 46 12.76 11.96 -0.30
N LEU A 47 12.50 11.99 -1.60
CA LEU A 47 13.51 12.14 -2.64
C LEU A 47 13.28 13.42 -3.43
N GLU A 48 14.35 14.19 -3.62
CA GLU A 48 14.37 15.36 -4.49
C GLU A 48 15.41 15.21 -5.59
N LYS A 49 15.11 15.76 -6.76
CA LYS A 49 16.05 15.81 -7.88
C LYS A 49 16.93 17.04 -7.72
N MET A 50 18.20 16.82 -7.39
CA MET A 50 19.21 17.87 -7.37
C MET A 50 20.17 17.73 -8.56
N LYS A 51 20.67 18.87 -9.07
CA LYS A 51 21.78 18.86 -10.03
C LYS A 51 23.07 18.51 -9.30
N GLY A 52 23.69 17.39 -9.66
CA GLY A 52 25.04 17.04 -9.21
C GLY A 52 26.11 17.90 -9.90
N MET A 53 27.35 17.76 -9.46
CA MET A 53 28.52 18.57 -9.88
C MET A 53 28.77 18.59 -11.41
N PHE A 54 28.25 17.61 -12.15
CA PHE A 54 28.36 17.54 -13.63
C PHE A 54 27.01 17.69 -14.35
N GLY A 55 26.02 18.35 -13.74
CA GLY A 55 24.70 18.57 -14.35
C GLY A 55 23.79 17.33 -14.38
N VAL A 56 24.25 16.18 -13.91
CA VAL A 56 23.44 14.95 -13.82
C VAL A 56 22.44 15.07 -12.68
N LYS A 57 21.14 15.01 -13.00
CA LYS A 57 20.09 15.01 -11.98
C LYS A 57 20.07 13.68 -11.25
N LYS A 58 20.35 13.67 -9.95
CA LYS A 58 20.24 12.48 -9.08
C LYS A 58 19.13 12.71 -8.03
N ASN A 59 18.54 11.62 -7.57
CA ASN A 59 17.61 11.66 -6.44
C ASN A 59 18.39 11.57 -5.13
N TYR A 60 18.17 12.50 -4.23
CA TYR A 60 18.75 12.52 -2.89
C TYR A 60 17.64 12.35 -1.86
N ASN A 61 17.92 11.62 -0.78
CA ASN A 61 17.01 11.58 0.35
C ASN A 61 17.19 12.86 1.18
N VAL A 62 16.13 13.66 1.25
CA VAL A 62 16.15 14.98 1.91
C VAL A 62 15.28 15.02 3.16
N GLY A 63 14.47 13.97 3.42
CA GLY A 63 13.52 13.94 4.52
C GLY A 63 13.96 13.06 5.67
N TYR A 64 13.66 13.49 6.90
CA TYR A 64 13.72 12.67 8.10
C TYR A 64 12.32 12.24 8.48
N ALA A 65 12.07 10.92 8.49
CA ALA A 65 10.80 10.37 8.90
C ALA A 65 10.66 10.43 10.42
N ILE A 66 9.53 10.95 10.88
CA ILE A 66 9.13 10.88 12.27
C ILE A 66 8.35 9.58 12.47
N ASP A 67 8.65 8.86 13.55
CA ASP A 67 8.03 7.57 13.88
C ASP A 67 7.50 7.62 15.31
N ARG A 68 6.19 7.40 15.48
CA ARG A 68 5.56 7.44 16.80
C ARG A 68 4.41 6.45 16.93
N SER A 69 3.93 6.20 18.15
CA SER A 69 2.67 5.50 18.39
C SER A 69 1.52 6.22 17.67
N ALA A 70 0.65 5.46 17.04
CA ALA A 70 -0.58 5.95 16.41
C ALA A 70 -1.77 5.89 17.40
N SER A 71 -1.65 5.13 18.50
CA SER A 71 -2.67 5.04 19.53
C SER A 71 -2.79 6.39 20.26
N SER A 72 -4.01 6.91 20.32
CA SER A 72 -4.35 8.14 21.06
C SER A 72 -5.15 7.87 22.34
N SER A 73 -5.38 6.60 22.68
CA SER A 73 -6.23 6.20 23.79
C SER A 73 -5.40 5.77 25.00
N ASP A 74 -5.63 6.38 26.14
CA ASP A 74 -5.04 5.96 27.42
C ASP A 74 -5.61 4.64 27.94
N TYR A 75 -6.72 4.18 27.39
CA TYR A 75 -7.44 2.98 27.82
C TYR A 75 -7.20 1.74 26.94
N PHE A 76 -6.84 1.94 25.66
CA PHE A 76 -6.54 0.86 24.74
C PHE A 76 -5.25 1.15 24.00
N SER A 77 -4.16 0.56 24.48
CA SER A 77 -2.89 0.60 23.77
C SER A 77 -2.90 -0.51 22.71
N ASP A 78 -2.89 -0.12 21.43
CA ASP A 78 -2.58 -1.02 20.35
C ASP A 78 -1.11 -0.84 19.91
N ASP A 79 -0.58 -1.76 19.14
CA ASP A 79 0.77 -1.71 18.60
C ASP A 79 0.90 -0.88 17.31
N SER A 80 -0.14 -0.13 16.96
CA SER A 80 -0.15 0.72 15.77
C SER A 80 0.82 1.88 15.90
N ARG A 81 1.62 2.03 14.86
CA ARG A 81 2.60 3.11 14.72
C ARG A 81 2.37 3.85 13.41
N VAL A 82 2.76 5.11 13.39
CA VAL A 82 2.73 5.94 12.18
C VAL A 82 4.13 6.49 11.89
N LYS A 83 4.52 6.36 10.62
CA LYS A 83 5.71 7.01 10.07
C LYS A 83 5.28 8.12 9.14
N TYR A 84 5.86 9.32 9.25
CA TYR A 84 5.46 10.44 8.42
C TYR A 84 6.60 11.43 8.14
N PHE A 85 6.43 12.17 7.04
CA PHE A 85 7.18 13.38 6.71
C PHE A 85 6.25 14.59 6.80
N ASN A 86 6.81 15.72 7.27
CA ASN A 86 6.25 17.04 7.04
C ASN A 86 6.96 17.61 5.80
N ILE A 87 6.24 17.72 4.69
CA ILE A 87 6.77 18.16 3.41
C ILE A 87 6.34 19.61 3.20
N GLY A 88 7.29 20.52 3.12
CA GLY A 88 7.06 21.93 2.78
C GLY A 88 7.23 22.18 1.29
N PHE A 89 6.43 23.08 0.73
CA PHE A 89 6.55 23.60 -0.61
C PHE A 89 6.70 25.12 -0.54
N SER A 90 7.68 25.65 -1.28
CA SER A 90 8.01 27.08 -1.29
C SER A 90 7.24 27.85 -2.36
N GLY A 91 6.75 27.19 -3.41
CA GLY A 91 6.03 27.85 -4.48
C GLY A 91 5.48 26.91 -5.55
N TYR A 92 4.77 27.49 -6.50
CA TYR A 92 4.18 26.78 -7.63
C TYR A 92 5.22 26.02 -8.44
N GLY A 93 4.94 24.75 -8.70
CA GLY A 93 5.81 23.88 -9.48
C GLY A 93 6.82 23.08 -8.65
N ASP A 94 6.92 23.35 -7.35
CA ASP A 94 7.72 22.51 -6.46
C ASP A 94 7.25 21.06 -6.50
N ALA A 95 8.21 20.15 -6.48
CA ALA A 95 7.93 18.73 -6.62
C ALA A 95 8.85 17.89 -5.73
N THR A 96 8.27 16.89 -5.10
CA THR A 96 9.01 15.87 -4.35
C THR A 96 8.49 14.48 -4.69
N ARG A 97 9.23 13.45 -4.32
CA ARG A 97 8.81 12.05 -4.45
C ARG A 97 8.97 11.36 -3.11
N VAL A 98 7.95 10.65 -2.68
CA VAL A 98 8.05 9.77 -1.52
C VAL A 98 8.05 8.32 -1.99
N GLU A 99 9.01 7.54 -1.52
CA GLU A 99 9.10 6.11 -1.75
C GLU A 99 9.00 5.37 -0.43
N THR A 100 8.08 4.42 -0.38
CA THR A 100 7.86 3.58 0.80
C THR A 100 7.90 2.11 0.42
N GLU A 101 8.52 1.30 1.26
CA GLU A 101 8.44 -0.14 1.19
C GLU A 101 7.83 -0.68 2.48
N LYS A 102 6.82 -1.51 2.33
CA LYS A 102 6.09 -2.14 3.43
C LYS A 102 6.09 -3.65 3.27
N LYS A 103 6.52 -4.35 4.29
CA LYS A 103 6.50 -5.80 4.35
C LYS A 103 5.30 -6.25 5.17
N TYR A 104 4.43 -7.05 4.57
CA TYR A 104 3.37 -7.79 5.25
C TYR A 104 3.94 -9.15 5.64
N LEU A 105 3.92 -9.48 6.93
CA LEU A 105 4.56 -10.69 7.47
C LEU A 105 3.83 -11.98 7.10
N ASP A 106 2.57 -11.85 6.69
CA ASP A 106 1.79 -12.89 6.03
C ASP A 106 0.99 -12.24 4.90
N SER A 107 0.84 -12.92 3.78
CA SER A 107 0.05 -12.43 2.64
C SER A 107 -1.41 -12.17 2.97
N LYS A 108 -1.94 -12.82 4.00
CA LYS A 108 -3.31 -12.64 4.50
C LYS A 108 -3.57 -11.25 5.08
N TYR A 109 -2.53 -10.51 5.46
CA TYR A 109 -2.67 -9.14 5.98
C TYR A 109 -2.78 -8.08 4.88
N LEU A 110 -2.49 -8.42 3.62
CA LEU A 110 -2.76 -7.54 2.49
C LEU A 110 -4.19 -7.79 2.01
N THR A 111 -5.12 -6.92 2.38
CA THR A 111 -6.55 -7.12 2.10
C THR A 111 -7.04 -6.36 0.89
N SER A 112 -6.69 -5.10 0.72
CA SER A 112 -7.19 -4.29 -0.39
C SER A 112 -6.24 -3.15 -0.78
N VAL A 113 -6.35 -2.71 -2.05
CA VAL A 113 -5.68 -1.52 -2.57
C VAL A 113 -6.65 -0.68 -3.36
N TYR A 114 -6.77 0.60 -3.00
CA TYR A 114 -7.65 1.58 -3.63
C TYR A 114 -6.92 2.40 -4.69
N PHE A 115 -7.64 2.85 -5.73
CA PHE A 115 -7.11 3.80 -6.71
C PHE A 115 -7.13 5.23 -6.18
N HIS A 116 -8.15 5.59 -5.43
CA HIS A 116 -8.34 6.95 -4.89
C HIS A 116 -7.51 7.20 -3.62
N SER A 117 -7.16 8.46 -3.43
CA SER A 117 -6.55 8.99 -2.21
C SER A 117 -7.11 10.39 -1.94
N PHE A 118 -6.76 11.02 -0.82
CA PHE A 118 -7.24 12.37 -0.50
C PHE A 118 -6.95 13.39 -1.60
N TYR A 119 -5.78 13.31 -2.21
CA TYR A 119 -5.39 14.20 -3.31
C TYR A 119 -5.66 13.55 -4.66
N PRO A 120 -6.05 14.35 -5.67
CA PRO A 120 -6.19 13.86 -7.03
C PRO A 120 -4.83 13.43 -7.58
N ALA A 121 -4.83 12.46 -8.48
CA ALA A 121 -3.62 11.99 -9.13
C ALA A 121 -3.78 11.97 -10.66
N LYS A 122 -2.73 12.39 -11.39
CA LYS A 122 -2.71 12.29 -12.85
C LYS A 122 -2.76 10.83 -13.30
N GLU A 123 -2.11 9.97 -12.53
CA GLU A 123 -2.02 8.54 -12.85
C GLU A 123 -1.88 7.73 -11.56
N LYS A 124 -2.57 6.59 -11.52
CA LYS A 124 -2.38 5.56 -10.51
C LYS A 124 -2.15 4.22 -11.21
N ILE A 125 -1.03 3.59 -10.89
CA ILE A 125 -0.70 2.24 -11.35
C ILE A 125 -0.61 1.31 -10.15
N ILE A 126 -1.34 0.20 -10.23
CA ILE A 126 -1.25 -0.91 -9.29
C ILE A 126 -0.68 -2.10 -10.06
N ARG A 127 0.48 -2.60 -9.64
CA ARG A 127 1.12 -3.76 -10.25
C ARG A 127 1.24 -4.87 -9.21
N VAL A 128 0.68 -6.02 -9.53
CA VAL A 128 0.67 -7.20 -8.65
C VAL A 128 1.48 -8.31 -9.32
N LYS A 129 2.57 -8.72 -8.71
CA LYS A 129 3.41 -9.84 -9.15
C LYS A 129 3.10 -11.07 -8.30
N VAL A 130 2.54 -12.07 -8.91
CA VAL A 130 2.10 -13.31 -8.27
C VAL A 130 3.02 -14.44 -8.71
N PRO A 131 3.82 -15.02 -7.82
CA PRO A 131 4.66 -16.16 -8.16
C PRO A 131 3.82 -17.43 -8.36
N ASP A 132 4.32 -18.39 -9.13
CA ASP A 132 3.61 -19.63 -9.49
C ASP A 132 3.21 -20.51 -8.28
N TRP A 133 3.93 -20.36 -7.16
CA TRP A 133 3.62 -21.08 -5.92
C TRP A 133 2.47 -20.49 -5.11
N LEU A 134 1.93 -19.33 -5.52
CA LEU A 134 0.84 -18.61 -4.82
C LEU A 134 -0.40 -18.53 -5.70
N GLU A 135 -1.51 -19.06 -5.22
CA GLU A 135 -2.83 -18.90 -5.83
C GLU A 135 -3.55 -17.69 -5.21
N LEU A 136 -3.62 -16.62 -5.96
CA LEU A 136 -4.20 -15.35 -5.54
C LEU A 136 -5.43 -15.00 -6.39
N ASP A 137 -6.56 -14.74 -5.73
CA ASP A 137 -7.76 -14.19 -6.36
C ASP A 137 -7.75 -12.66 -6.21
N LEU A 138 -7.85 -11.95 -7.32
CA LEU A 138 -7.91 -10.50 -7.39
C LEU A 138 -9.36 -10.09 -7.68
N ARG A 139 -10.08 -9.68 -6.65
CA ARG A 139 -11.47 -9.26 -6.78
C ARG A 139 -11.56 -7.77 -7.00
N GLU A 140 -12.13 -7.39 -8.13
CA GLU A 140 -12.30 -6.01 -8.56
C GLU A 140 -13.67 -5.50 -8.13
N TYR A 141 -13.69 -4.39 -7.38
CA TYR A 141 -14.91 -3.75 -6.93
C TYR A 141 -15.02 -2.33 -7.47
N ASN A 142 -16.23 -1.94 -7.87
CA ASN A 142 -16.60 -0.61 -8.36
C ASN A 142 -15.79 -0.15 -9.59
N PHE A 143 -15.38 -1.08 -10.47
CA PHE A 143 -14.63 -0.74 -11.66
C PHE A 143 -15.49 -0.20 -12.80
N ALA A 144 -16.80 -0.52 -12.83
CA ALA A 144 -17.69 -0.24 -13.96
C ALA A 144 -17.77 1.24 -14.31
N ASP A 145 -17.75 2.12 -13.33
CA ASP A 145 -17.88 3.56 -13.51
C ASP A 145 -16.54 4.28 -13.80
N TYR A 146 -15.45 3.51 -13.88
CA TYR A 146 -14.10 4.05 -14.00
C TYR A 146 -13.35 3.48 -15.19
N LYS A 147 -12.60 4.34 -15.90
CA LYS A 147 -11.74 3.93 -17.01
C LYS A 147 -10.42 3.33 -16.48
N ILE A 148 -10.45 2.05 -16.13
CA ILE A 148 -9.27 1.32 -15.67
C ILE A 148 -8.81 0.36 -16.75
N THR A 149 -7.59 0.54 -17.25
CA THR A 149 -6.96 -0.40 -18.17
C THR A 149 -6.30 -1.54 -17.43
N LYS A 150 -6.40 -2.75 -17.96
CA LYS A 150 -5.90 -3.98 -17.36
C LYS A 150 -4.97 -4.68 -18.32
N GLN A 151 -3.84 -5.15 -17.81
CA GLN A 151 -2.89 -5.97 -18.56
C GLN A 151 -2.44 -7.14 -17.69
N LYS A 152 -2.34 -8.32 -18.29
CA LYS A 152 -1.78 -9.52 -17.69
C LYS A 152 -0.60 -9.98 -18.53
N THR A 153 0.57 -10.16 -17.92
CA THR A 153 1.78 -10.66 -18.57
C THR A 153 2.42 -11.76 -17.71
N THR A 154 3.27 -12.56 -18.31
CA THR A 154 4.06 -13.56 -17.59
C THR A 154 5.53 -13.15 -17.64
N GLU A 155 6.17 -13.02 -16.48
CA GLU A 155 7.59 -12.70 -16.33
C GLU A 155 8.26 -13.85 -15.57
N LYS A 156 9.07 -14.66 -16.27
CA LYS A 156 9.72 -15.86 -15.69
C LYS A 156 8.65 -16.76 -15.01
N ASN A 157 8.78 -16.98 -13.69
CA ASN A 157 7.87 -17.81 -12.88
C ASN A 157 6.86 -16.93 -12.11
N MET A 158 6.37 -15.86 -12.72
CA MET A 158 5.41 -14.93 -12.11
C MET A 158 4.37 -14.48 -13.11
N THR A 159 3.13 -14.41 -12.67
CA THR A 159 2.08 -13.68 -13.38
C THR A 159 2.04 -12.24 -12.88
N VAL A 160 2.07 -11.27 -13.80
CA VAL A 160 2.04 -9.84 -13.49
C VAL A 160 0.73 -9.26 -13.96
N TYR A 161 -0.04 -8.72 -13.03
CA TYR A 161 -1.25 -7.95 -13.31
C TYR A 161 -0.92 -6.48 -13.17
N THR A 162 -1.28 -5.68 -14.17
CA THR A 162 -1.12 -4.22 -14.13
C THR A 162 -2.47 -3.57 -14.35
N PHE A 163 -2.86 -2.73 -13.41
CA PHE A 163 -4.07 -1.92 -13.47
C PHE A 163 -3.66 -0.45 -13.49
N LYS A 164 -4.22 0.32 -14.41
CA LYS A 164 -3.87 1.73 -14.57
C LYS A 164 -5.13 2.58 -14.71
N MET A 165 -5.19 3.65 -13.94
CA MET A 165 -6.22 4.68 -14.00
C MET A 165 -5.56 6.04 -14.21
N LEU A 166 -6.10 6.83 -15.12
CA LEU A 166 -5.68 8.21 -15.38
C LEU A 166 -6.69 9.20 -14.80
N ASN A 167 -6.22 10.39 -14.45
CA ASN A 167 -7.03 11.49 -13.93
C ASN A 167 -7.90 11.06 -12.75
N VAL A 168 -7.27 10.42 -11.77
CA VAL A 168 -7.93 9.91 -10.56
C VAL A 168 -8.37 11.10 -9.70
N PRO A 169 -9.68 11.30 -9.46
CA PRO A 169 -10.14 12.37 -8.59
C PRO A 169 -9.76 12.10 -7.14
N GLY A 170 -9.64 13.16 -6.34
CA GLY A 170 -9.46 13.01 -4.90
C GLY A 170 -10.73 12.47 -4.23
N LEU A 171 -10.57 11.86 -3.05
CA LEU A 171 -11.70 11.44 -2.22
C LEU A 171 -12.53 12.66 -1.82
N LYS A 172 -13.85 12.57 -1.98
CA LYS A 172 -14.77 13.56 -1.44
C LYS A 172 -15.04 13.21 0.03
N SER A 173 -14.85 14.19 0.91
CA SER A 173 -15.23 14.06 2.30
C SER A 173 -16.72 14.37 2.44
N GLU A 174 -17.52 13.36 2.70
CA GLU A 174 -18.96 13.50 2.98
C GLU A 174 -19.22 13.05 4.41
N SER A 175 -19.79 13.93 5.23
CA SER A 175 -19.97 13.69 6.68
C SER A 175 -20.95 12.58 7.03
N ARG A 176 -21.66 12.01 6.06
CA ARG A 176 -22.59 10.86 6.19
C ARG A 176 -22.60 10.01 4.92
N GLY A 177 -21.50 10.04 4.15
CA GLY A 177 -21.38 9.30 2.90
C GLY A 177 -21.27 7.79 3.13
N ILE A 178 -21.64 7.05 2.08
CA ILE A 178 -21.39 5.61 2.00
C ILE A 178 -19.88 5.38 2.07
N GLY A 179 -19.45 4.35 2.79
CA GLY A 179 -18.03 4.04 2.97
C GLY A 179 -17.27 3.88 1.65
N ILE A 180 -15.99 4.21 1.66
CA ILE A 180 -15.11 4.21 0.46
C ILE A 180 -15.12 2.89 -0.30
N ALA A 181 -15.32 1.77 0.40
CA ALA A 181 -15.39 0.42 -0.19
C ALA A 181 -16.60 0.21 -1.10
N TYR A 182 -17.67 0.97 -0.90
CA TYR A 182 -18.90 0.86 -1.72
C TYR A 182 -18.88 1.83 -2.90
N THR A 183 -18.01 2.85 -2.87
CA THR A 183 -18.06 3.94 -3.86
C THR A 183 -16.87 3.93 -4.80
N TYR A 184 -15.67 3.63 -4.29
CA TYR A 184 -14.45 3.81 -5.06
C TYR A 184 -13.83 2.49 -5.55
N PRO A 185 -13.21 2.50 -6.74
CA PRO A 185 -12.61 1.31 -7.32
C PRO A 185 -11.43 0.82 -6.49
N HIS A 186 -11.45 -0.47 -6.18
CA HIS A 186 -10.40 -1.12 -5.42
C HIS A 186 -10.28 -2.60 -5.78
N ILE A 187 -9.15 -3.19 -5.44
CA ILE A 187 -8.85 -4.60 -5.62
C ILE A 187 -8.74 -5.23 -4.24
N VAL A 188 -9.52 -6.27 -3.99
CA VAL A 188 -9.40 -7.11 -2.80
C VAL A 188 -8.55 -8.33 -3.14
N PHE A 189 -7.58 -8.63 -2.30
CA PHE A 189 -6.66 -9.75 -2.44
C PHE A 189 -7.12 -10.90 -1.56
N VAL A 190 -7.42 -12.05 -2.18
CA VAL A 190 -7.80 -13.26 -1.44
C VAL A 190 -6.78 -14.35 -1.75
N VAL A 191 -5.95 -14.70 -0.78
CA VAL A 191 -5.01 -15.82 -0.89
C VAL A 191 -5.78 -17.12 -0.75
N LYS A 192 -5.92 -17.87 -1.84
CA LYS A 192 -6.61 -19.16 -1.83
C LYS A 192 -5.71 -20.27 -1.30
N SER A 193 -4.51 -20.34 -1.82
CA SER A 193 -3.55 -21.36 -1.40
C SER A 193 -2.12 -20.95 -1.75
N PHE A 194 -1.15 -21.58 -1.12
CA PHE A 194 0.26 -21.42 -1.48
C PHE A 194 0.99 -22.76 -1.30
N SER A 195 2.00 -22.99 -2.13
CA SER A 195 2.86 -24.16 -2.02
C SER A 195 4.04 -23.88 -1.09
N ASN A 196 4.24 -24.73 -0.09
CA ASN A 196 5.35 -24.68 0.83
C ASN A 196 6.07 -26.02 0.85
N ASP A 197 7.32 -26.05 0.37
CA ASP A 197 8.14 -27.28 0.26
C ASP A 197 7.40 -28.45 -0.43
N GLY A 198 6.66 -28.13 -1.52
CA GLY A 198 5.87 -29.10 -2.28
C GLY A 198 4.52 -29.47 -1.66
N LYS A 199 4.19 -28.98 -0.47
CA LYS A 199 2.88 -29.16 0.14
C LYS A 199 2.00 -27.95 -0.14
N LYS A 200 0.75 -28.18 -0.57
CA LYS A 200 -0.26 -27.13 -0.74
C LYS A 200 -0.86 -26.81 0.63
N GLU A 201 -0.83 -25.54 0.99
CA GLU A 201 -1.46 -25.01 2.20
C GLU A 201 -2.62 -24.08 1.80
N ASN A 202 -3.76 -24.19 2.47
CA ASN A 202 -4.90 -23.33 2.24
C ASN A 202 -4.69 -21.95 2.89
N GLY A 203 -5.13 -20.93 2.16
CA GLY A 203 -5.27 -19.57 2.68
C GLY A 203 -6.67 -19.35 3.23
N PHE A 204 -7.47 -18.59 2.45
CA PHE A 204 -8.89 -18.32 2.71
C PHE A 204 -9.72 -18.82 1.52
N ALA A 205 -9.73 -20.14 1.30
CA ALA A 205 -10.51 -20.72 0.21
C ALA A 205 -12.01 -20.61 0.47
N ASP A 206 -12.41 -20.71 1.74
CA ASP A 206 -13.78 -20.57 2.19
C ASP A 206 -13.92 -19.90 3.57
N VAL A 207 -15.15 -19.80 4.07
CA VAL A 207 -15.48 -19.19 5.37
C VAL A 207 -14.94 -20.02 6.54
N GLY A 208 -14.85 -21.34 6.38
CA GLY A 208 -14.28 -22.24 7.38
C GLY A 208 -12.82 -21.97 7.64
N ASP A 209 -12.03 -21.70 6.57
CA ASP A 209 -10.61 -21.34 6.68
C ASP A 209 -10.46 -20.02 7.45
N LEU A 210 -11.32 -19.04 7.18
CA LEU A 210 -11.33 -17.76 7.89
C LEU A 210 -11.63 -17.96 9.39
N TYR A 211 -12.65 -18.78 9.70
CA TYR A 211 -13.01 -19.10 11.08
C TYR A 211 -11.87 -19.81 11.82
N ASN A 212 -11.23 -20.80 11.21
CA ASN A 212 -10.12 -21.52 11.79
C ASN A 212 -8.91 -20.62 12.04
N TRP A 213 -8.63 -19.69 11.15
CA TRP A 213 -7.60 -18.69 11.33
C TRP A 213 -7.91 -17.74 12.50
N TYR A 214 -9.16 -17.27 12.63
CA TYR A 214 -9.62 -16.46 13.77
C TYR A 214 -9.48 -17.22 15.10
N LYS A 215 -9.88 -18.48 15.12
CA LYS A 215 -9.76 -19.34 16.29
C LYS A 215 -8.30 -19.53 16.70
N PHE A 216 -7.41 -19.73 15.74
CA PHE A 216 -5.97 -19.82 15.99
C PHE A 216 -5.40 -18.52 16.60
N LEU A 217 -5.77 -17.37 16.09
CA LEU A 217 -5.35 -16.07 16.65
C LEU A 217 -5.84 -15.90 18.09
N TYR A 218 -7.11 -16.23 18.33
CA TYR A 218 -7.71 -16.14 19.68
C TYR A 218 -6.98 -17.05 20.68
N GLN A 219 -6.70 -18.29 20.31
CA GLN A 219 -5.99 -19.23 21.18
C GLN A 219 -4.56 -18.77 21.52
N LYS A 220 -3.92 -18.03 20.62
CA LYS A 220 -2.57 -17.51 20.82
C LYS A 220 -2.51 -16.28 21.71
N THR A 221 -3.64 -15.58 21.90
CA THR A 221 -3.74 -14.39 22.76
C THR A 221 -4.18 -14.72 24.20
N VAL A 222 -4.73 -15.91 24.44
CA VAL A 222 -5.27 -16.32 25.74
C VAL A 222 -4.28 -17.19 26.53
N ASN A 223 -3.20 -17.64 25.91
CA ASN A 223 -2.07 -18.36 26.53
C ASN A 223 -0.83 -17.44 26.57
#